data_236f745246dccfbfc4ef69bd3f9024bb
#
_entry.id   236f745246dccfbfc4ef69bd3f9024bb
#
_cell.length_a   1.000
_cell.length_b   1.000
_cell.length_c   1.000
_cell.angle_alpha   90.00
_cell.angle_beta   90.00
_cell.angle_gamma   90.00
#
_symmetry.space_group_name_H-M   'P 1'
#
loop_
_entity.id
_entity.type
_entity.pdbx_description
1 polymer ?
#
loop_
_entity_poly.entity_id
_entity_poly.type
_entity_poly.pdbx_seq_one_letter_code
_entity_poly.pdbx_strand_id
1 'polypeptide(L)'
;EKAFQQTGNWLPDATIDAFREYLVGIKGPLTTPVGGGIRSLNVALRQLLDLYVCLRPVQYFKGVPSPVKRPEAVNMTIFRENTEDIYAGIDFEAGKEAAVKTLEFIKANFPKEFKKIRFGSEDISSVGVGIKPVSRHGTERLVRSAIEYAIKHKRKSVTLVHKGNIMKFTEGAFRDWGYALAKSEFGAVEIDGGPWCKLPNGIIIKDAIADITLQQVLTRPEDFDVIATLNLNGDYLSDALAAQVGGIGIAPGGNINYVSGHAIFEATHGTAPKYANLDKVNPGSVILSGVMMLEHLGWLEAANLIIAGLEASIASKVVTYDFARLMDGAKEVKCSEFGTAIIDNMRALHKSA
;
A
#
# COMPACT_ATOMS: atom_id res chain seq x y z
N GLU A 1 -21.61 -6.93 7.40
CA GLU A 1 -22.70 -7.62 8.12
C GLU A 1 -24.05 -7.42 7.43
N LYS A 2 -24.49 -6.16 7.18
CA LYS A 2 -25.81 -5.90 6.56
C LYS A 2 -25.99 -6.63 5.22
N ALA A 3 -24.99 -6.63 4.34
CA ALA A 3 -25.03 -7.33 3.07
C ALA A 3 -25.15 -8.85 3.30
N PHE A 4 -24.38 -9.40 4.23
CA PHE A 4 -24.44 -10.83 4.58
C PHE A 4 -25.82 -11.24 5.14
N GLN A 5 -26.40 -10.41 6.01
CA GLN A 5 -27.75 -10.64 6.54
C GLN A 5 -28.83 -10.66 5.46
N GLN A 6 -28.66 -9.84 4.41
CA GLN A 6 -29.64 -9.74 3.31
C GLN A 6 -29.45 -10.76 2.20
N THR A 7 -28.19 -11.15 1.92
CA THR A 7 -27.85 -11.95 0.71
C THR A 7 -27.17 -13.27 1.02
N GLY A 8 -26.76 -13.52 2.26
CA GLY A 8 -25.90 -14.65 2.63
C GLY A 8 -24.47 -14.54 2.14
N ASN A 9 -24.10 -13.43 1.50
CA ASN A 9 -22.77 -13.19 0.94
C ASN A 9 -22.13 -11.92 1.52
N TRP A 10 -20.88 -12.01 1.97
CA TRP A 10 -20.13 -10.87 2.48
C TRP A 10 -19.73 -9.87 1.39
N LEU A 11 -19.58 -10.36 0.15
CA LEU A 11 -19.26 -9.57 -1.04
C LEU A 11 -20.25 -9.95 -2.15
N PRO A 12 -21.41 -9.27 -2.25
CA PRO A 12 -22.39 -9.57 -3.27
C PRO A 12 -21.86 -9.39 -4.70
N ASP A 13 -22.26 -10.27 -5.62
CA ASP A 13 -21.82 -10.21 -7.03
C ASP A 13 -22.18 -8.87 -7.68
N ALA A 14 -23.34 -8.29 -7.34
CA ALA A 14 -23.74 -6.97 -7.82
C ALA A 14 -22.70 -5.85 -7.48
N THR A 15 -21.96 -5.98 -6.39
CA THR A 15 -20.88 -5.04 -6.05
C THR A 15 -19.68 -5.22 -6.99
N ILE A 16 -19.34 -6.45 -7.32
CA ILE A 16 -18.26 -6.76 -8.27
C ILE A 16 -18.64 -6.29 -9.67
N ASP A 17 -19.88 -6.55 -10.07
CA ASP A 17 -20.39 -6.17 -11.39
C ASP A 17 -20.44 -4.65 -11.56
N ALA A 18 -20.82 -3.90 -10.51
CA ALA A 18 -20.74 -2.45 -10.51
C ALA A 18 -19.29 -1.94 -10.70
N PHE A 19 -18.28 -2.54 -10.01
CA PHE A 19 -16.89 -2.17 -10.25
C PHE A 19 -16.42 -2.54 -11.66
N ARG A 20 -16.89 -3.64 -12.24
CA ARG A 20 -16.58 -4.01 -13.63
C ARG A 20 -17.20 -3.05 -14.64
N GLU A 21 -18.41 -2.56 -14.38
CA GLU A 21 -19.12 -1.63 -15.25
C GLU A 21 -18.55 -0.21 -15.17
N TYR A 22 -18.38 0.31 -13.95
CA TYR A 22 -17.98 1.71 -13.73
C TYR A 22 -16.47 1.93 -13.64
N LEU A 23 -15.66 0.87 -13.58
CA LEU A 23 -14.20 0.83 -13.55
C LEU A 23 -13.57 1.48 -12.32
N VAL A 24 -14.02 2.66 -11.92
CA VAL A 24 -13.42 3.47 -10.84
C VAL A 24 -14.40 3.63 -9.70
N GLY A 25 -13.92 3.40 -8.47
CA GLY A 25 -14.72 3.61 -7.27
C GLY A 25 -13.90 3.96 -6.04
N ILE A 26 -14.61 4.44 -5.03
CA ILE A 26 -14.06 4.70 -3.70
C ILE A 26 -14.86 3.90 -2.67
N LYS A 27 -14.16 3.38 -1.65
CA LYS A 27 -14.80 2.65 -0.55
C LYS A 27 -14.23 3.02 0.80
N GLY A 28 -14.99 2.81 1.84
CA GLY A 28 -14.50 2.83 3.21
C GLY A 28 -13.70 1.57 3.58
N PRO A 29 -13.09 1.53 4.78
CA PRO A 29 -12.37 0.37 5.28
C PRO A 29 -13.32 -0.82 5.50
N LEU A 30 -12.78 -2.04 5.34
CA LEU A 30 -13.48 -3.31 5.59
C LEU A 30 -12.75 -4.10 6.67
N THR A 31 -13.52 -4.70 7.58
CA THR A 31 -12.95 -5.55 8.64
C THR A 31 -12.62 -6.94 8.10
N THR A 32 -11.42 -7.41 8.44
CA THR A 32 -11.05 -8.83 8.32
C THR A 32 -10.91 -9.39 9.73
N PRO A 33 -11.79 -10.29 10.19
CA PRO A 33 -11.69 -10.90 11.51
C PRO A 33 -10.38 -11.69 11.67
N VAL A 34 -9.74 -11.59 12.83
CA VAL A 34 -8.58 -12.41 13.18
C VAL A 34 -9.10 -13.79 13.58
N GLY A 35 -8.72 -14.83 12.83
CA GLY A 35 -9.22 -16.21 13.01
C GLY A 35 -10.63 -16.40 12.42
N GLY A 36 -11.00 -17.64 12.15
CA GLY A 36 -12.38 -17.96 11.73
C GLY A 36 -12.63 -18.13 10.23
N GLY A 37 -11.59 -18.25 9.39
CA GLY A 37 -11.71 -18.74 8.01
C GLY A 37 -12.37 -17.80 6.99
N ILE A 38 -12.72 -16.57 7.35
CA ILE A 38 -13.23 -15.57 6.40
C ILE A 38 -12.05 -14.89 5.72
N ARG A 39 -11.95 -15.04 4.41
CA ARG A 39 -10.97 -14.31 3.59
C ARG A 39 -11.21 -12.80 3.67
N SER A 40 -10.12 -12.05 3.70
CA SER A 40 -10.20 -10.58 3.62
C SER A 40 -10.98 -10.15 2.38
N LEU A 41 -12.03 -9.34 2.58
CA LEU A 41 -12.83 -8.79 1.48
C LEU A 41 -11.99 -7.83 0.62
N ASN A 42 -11.02 -7.15 1.21
CA ASN A 42 -10.07 -6.32 0.46
C ASN A 42 -9.22 -7.18 -0.48
N VAL A 43 -8.68 -8.30 0.01
CA VAL A 43 -7.90 -9.24 -0.82
C VAL A 43 -8.78 -9.84 -1.92
N ALA A 44 -10.04 -10.18 -1.62
CA ALA A 44 -10.97 -10.70 -2.62
C ALA A 44 -11.22 -9.69 -3.76
N LEU A 45 -11.47 -8.42 -3.45
CA LEU A 45 -11.63 -7.36 -4.46
C LEU A 45 -10.38 -7.20 -5.33
N ARG A 46 -9.19 -7.19 -4.70
CA ARG A 46 -7.90 -7.07 -5.41
C ARG A 46 -7.67 -8.22 -6.39
N GLN A 47 -8.03 -9.44 -5.99
CA GLN A 47 -7.88 -10.64 -6.83
C GLN A 47 -8.93 -10.72 -7.93
N LEU A 48 -10.22 -10.47 -7.61
CA LEU A 48 -11.33 -10.58 -8.58
C LEU A 48 -11.27 -9.55 -9.71
N LEU A 49 -10.70 -8.38 -9.45
CA LEU A 49 -10.53 -7.30 -10.43
C LEU A 49 -9.08 -7.16 -10.89
N ASP A 50 -8.20 -8.08 -10.46
CA ASP A 50 -6.76 -8.07 -10.75
C ASP A 50 -6.10 -6.70 -10.51
N LEU A 51 -6.39 -6.09 -9.36
CA LEU A 51 -5.85 -4.80 -8.97
C LEU A 51 -4.40 -4.96 -8.49
N TYR A 52 -3.47 -5.14 -9.41
CA TYR A 52 -2.11 -5.59 -9.13
C TYR A 52 -1.18 -4.54 -8.52
N VAL A 53 -1.56 -3.27 -8.53
CA VAL A 53 -0.83 -2.20 -7.86
C VAL A 53 -1.62 -1.70 -6.67
N CYS A 54 -1.06 -1.76 -5.47
CA CYS A 54 -1.50 -0.96 -4.34
C CYS A 54 -0.62 0.30 -4.27
N LEU A 55 -1.18 1.44 -4.67
CA LEU A 55 -0.52 2.74 -4.70
C LEU A 55 -0.73 3.47 -3.38
N ARG A 56 0.36 3.82 -2.70
CA ARG A 56 0.34 4.52 -1.41
C ARG A 56 1.32 5.69 -1.42
N PRO A 57 0.88 6.89 -1.79
CA PRO A 57 1.70 8.09 -1.62
C PRO A 57 1.79 8.47 -0.15
N VAL A 58 2.99 8.85 0.29
CA VAL A 58 3.26 9.33 1.64
C VAL A 58 3.95 10.67 1.53
N GLN A 59 3.27 11.72 1.97
CA GLN A 59 3.81 13.07 2.01
C GLN A 59 3.41 13.77 3.30
N TYR A 60 4.24 14.71 3.73
CA TYR A 60 3.97 15.52 4.91
C TYR A 60 3.13 16.75 4.55
N PHE A 61 2.11 17.01 5.34
CA PHE A 61 1.33 18.24 5.30
C PHE A 61 1.82 19.19 6.39
N LYS A 62 2.18 20.43 6.01
CA LYS A 62 2.77 21.40 6.94
C LYS A 62 1.88 21.66 8.15
N GLY A 63 2.45 21.48 9.34
CA GLY A 63 1.76 21.69 10.61
C GLY A 63 1.19 20.41 11.24
N VAL A 64 1.20 19.28 10.53
CA VAL A 64 0.81 17.98 11.12
C VAL A 64 1.83 17.57 12.16
N PRO A 65 1.42 17.10 13.36
CA PRO A 65 2.33 16.53 14.34
C PRO A 65 3.06 15.30 13.80
N SER A 66 4.38 15.25 14.00
CA SER A 66 5.20 14.15 13.53
C SER A 66 6.20 13.69 14.61
N PRO A 67 6.49 12.38 14.71
CA PRO A 67 7.51 11.86 15.62
C PRO A 67 8.94 12.03 15.10
N VAL A 68 9.13 12.40 13.82
CA VAL A 68 10.46 12.58 13.22
C VAL A 68 10.86 14.05 13.17
N LYS A 69 12.18 14.31 13.10
CA LYS A 69 12.73 15.68 13.16
C LYS A 69 12.50 16.48 11.87
N ARG A 70 12.44 15.81 10.72
CA ARG A 70 12.32 16.41 9.38
C ARG A 70 11.24 15.73 8.57
N PRO A 71 9.95 15.81 8.98
CA PRO A 71 8.87 15.14 8.26
C PRO A 71 8.68 15.69 6.84
N GLU A 72 9.05 16.94 6.59
CA GLU A 72 9.02 17.59 5.27
C GLU A 72 9.93 16.92 4.24
N ALA A 73 10.92 16.15 4.67
CA ALA A 73 11.78 15.38 3.78
C ALA A 73 11.13 14.07 3.31
N VAL A 74 9.99 13.68 3.91
CA VAL A 74 9.24 12.48 3.51
C VAL A 74 8.27 12.82 2.38
N ASN A 75 8.61 12.37 1.18
CA ASN A 75 7.76 12.46 -0.01
C ASN A 75 8.02 11.25 -0.90
N MET A 76 7.38 10.16 -0.58
CA MET A 76 7.58 8.87 -1.24
C MET A 76 6.28 8.32 -1.78
N THR A 77 6.35 7.55 -2.86
CA THR A 77 5.20 6.83 -3.40
C THR A 77 5.51 5.34 -3.46
N ILE A 78 4.73 4.54 -2.76
CA ILE A 78 4.92 3.09 -2.72
C ILE A 78 4.04 2.42 -3.76
N PHE A 79 4.63 1.62 -4.62
CA PHE A 79 4.03 0.63 -5.49
C PHE A 79 4.18 -0.74 -4.82
N ARG A 80 3.16 -1.14 -4.09
CA ARG A 80 3.06 -2.43 -3.42
C ARG A 80 2.43 -3.43 -4.37
N GLU A 81 3.08 -4.57 -4.61
CA GLU A 81 2.45 -5.70 -5.28
C GLU A 81 1.21 -6.14 -4.48
N ASN A 82 0.15 -6.54 -5.15
CA ASN A 82 -1.16 -6.62 -4.52
C ASN A 82 -1.92 -7.94 -4.75
N THR A 83 -1.34 -8.89 -5.50
CA THR A 83 -2.02 -10.12 -5.93
C THR A 83 -1.29 -11.41 -5.57
N GLU A 84 -0.01 -11.33 -5.29
CA GLU A 84 0.88 -12.45 -4.95
C GLU A 84 1.42 -12.35 -3.52
N ASP A 85 2.60 -12.94 -3.30
CA ASP A 85 3.25 -13.02 -2.01
C ASP A 85 2.44 -13.89 -1.03
N ILE A 86 2.68 -13.76 0.26
CA ILE A 86 1.89 -14.48 1.28
C ILE A 86 0.41 -14.12 1.27
N TYR A 87 0.05 -12.97 0.70
CA TYR A 87 -1.34 -12.53 0.50
C TYR A 87 -2.11 -13.35 -0.54
N ALA A 88 -1.45 -14.23 -1.29
CA ALA A 88 -2.12 -15.24 -2.11
C ALA A 88 -3.01 -16.17 -1.25
N GLY A 89 -2.73 -16.24 0.06
CA GLY A 89 -3.55 -16.99 1.03
C GLY A 89 -3.41 -18.49 0.88
N ILE A 90 -2.25 -18.97 0.41
CA ILE A 90 -1.91 -20.39 0.38
C ILE A 90 -1.26 -20.71 1.73
N ASP A 91 -2.12 -20.95 2.73
CA ASP A 91 -1.73 -21.11 4.12
C ASP A 91 -2.51 -22.29 4.72
N PHE A 92 -1.80 -23.22 5.33
CA PHE A 92 -2.33 -24.47 5.85
C PHE A 92 -2.08 -24.59 7.35
N GLU A 93 -3.14 -24.74 8.10
CA GLU A 93 -3.14 -24.83 9.55
C GLU A 93 -2.46 -26.13 10.03
N ALA A 94 -1.61 -26.02 11.03
CA ALA A 94 -1.00 -27.17 11.71
C ALA A 94 -2.06 -28.19 12.17
N GLY A 95 -1.77 -29.48 12.02
CA GLY A 95 -2.67 -30.56 12.38
C GLY A 95 -3.78 -30.84 11.36
N LYS A 96 -3.94 -30.00 10.34
CA LYS A 96 -4.90 -30.27 9.26
C LYS A 96 -4.29 -31.09 8.13
N GLU A 97 -5.13 -31.86 7.47
CA GLU A 97 -4.74 -32.78 6.39
C GLU A 97 -3.91 -32.10 5.29
N ALA A 98 -4.28 -30.87 4.90
CA ALA A 98 -3.59 -30.14 3.86
C ALA A 98 -2.14 -29.78 4.25
N ALA A 99 -1.89 -29.36 5.50
CA ALA A 99 -0.55 -29.11 5.99
C ALA A 99 0.28 -30.38 6.01
N VAL A 100 -0.26 -31.46 6.55
CA VAL A 100 0.42 -32.77 6.65
C VAL A 100 0.78 -33.29 5.25
N LYS A 101 -0.17 -33.30 4.31
CA LYS A 101 0.06 -33.73 2.92
C LYS A 101 1.13 -32.90 2.21
N THR A 102 1.10 -31.59 2.41
CA THR A 102 2.12 -30.69 1.82
C THR A 102 3.51 -31.00 2.37
N LEU A 103 3.63 -31.19 3.68
CA LEU A 103 4.91 -31.50 4.33
C LEU A 103 5.41 -32.92 3.96
N GLU A 104 4.52 -33.90 3.86
CA GLU A 104 4.86 -35.24 3.39
C GLU A 104 5.35 -35.23 1.94
N PHE A 105 4.72 -34.43 1.06
CA PHE A 105 5.19 -34.24 -0.30
C PHE A 105 6.61 -33.65 -0.32
N ILE A 106 6.88 -32.60 0.48
CA ILE A 106 8.21 -31.99 0.59
C ILE A 106 9.22 -33.01 1.14
N LYS A 107 8.83 -33.81 2.16
CA LYS A 107 9.67 -34.84 2.75
C LYS A 107 10.07 -35.91 1.72
N ALA A 108 9.11 -36.36 0.90
CA ALA A 108 9.33 -37.40 -0.10
C ALA A 108 10.18 -36.91 -1.29
N ASN A 109 9.91 -35.69 -1.78
CA ASN A 109 10.49 -35.19 -3.03
C ASN A 109 11.69 -34.24 -2.82
N PHE A 110 11.76 -33.55 -1.67
CA PHE A 110 12.79 -32.56 -1.33
C PHE A 110 13.34 -32.80 0.09
N PRO A 111 13.95 -33.97 0.37
CA PRO A 111 14.36 -34.37 1.72
C PRO A 111 15.43 -33.45 2.34
N LYS A 112 16.24 -32.79 1.53
CA LYS A 112 17.22 -31.80 2.01
C LYS A 112 16.55 -30.54 2.52
N GLU A 113 15.50 -30.09 1.84
CA GLU A 113 14.69 -28.92 2.20
C GLU A 113 13.83 -29.22 3.43
N PHE A 114 13.23 -30.42 3.48
CA PHE A 114 12.43 -30.84 4.64
C PHE A 114 13.24 -30.86 5.94
N LYS A 115 14.50 -31.26 5.91
CA LYS A 115 15.40 -31.23 7.09
C LYS A 115 15.60 -29.83 7.67
N LYS A 116 15.31 -28.77 6.93
CA LYS A 116 15.37 -27.39 7.41
C LYS A 116 14.16 -27.01 8.24
N ILE A 117 13.09 -27.78 8.18
CA ILE A 117 11.90 -27.64 9.03
C ILE A 117 12.23 -28.29 10.38
N ARG A 118 12.71 -27.48 11.31
CA ARG A 118 13.39 -27.93 12.55
C ARG A 118 12.64 -29.01 13.33
N PHE A 119 11.34 -28.82 13.49
CA PHE A 119 10.49 -29.73 14.29
C PHE A 119 9.63 -30.69 13.45
N GLY A 120 9.67 -30.58 12.13
CA GLY A 120 8.89 -31.42 11.22
C GLY A 120 9.28 -32.90 11.27
N SER A 121 10.52 -33.22 11.66
CA SER A 121 10.99 -34.60 11.83
C SER A 121 10.52 -35.22 13.14
N GLU A 122 10.19 -34.43 14.14
CA GLU A 122 9.69 -34.89 15.44
C GLU A 122 8.18 -35.10 15.41
N ASP A 123 7.46 -34.08 14.92
CA ASP A 123 6.01 -34.12 14.75
C ASP A 123 5.58 -33.25 13.57
N ILE A 124 5.32 -33.89 12.44
CA ILE A 124 4.89 -33.21 11.21
C ILE A 124 3.54 -32.52 11.37
N SER A 125 2.69 -33.00 12.29
CA SER A 125 1.36 -32.42 12.52
C SER A 125 1.41 -31.07 13.27
N SER A 126 2.52 -30.76 13.94
CA SER A 126 2.67 -29.52 14.69
C SER A 126 3.09 -28.32 13.83
N VAL A 127 3.32 -28.53 12.52
CA VAL A 127 3.86 -27.51 11.63
C VAL A 127 2.79 -26.96 10.70
N GLY A 128 2.55 -25.65 10.76
CA GLY A 128 1.80 -24.92 9.74
C GLY A 128 2.69 -24.55 8.53
N VAL A 129 2.08 -24.43 7.35
CA VAL A 129 2.81 -24.17 6.09
C VAL A 129 2.16 -23.05 5.29
N GLY A 130 2.92 -22.01 4.97
CA GLY A 130 2.52 -20.96 4.04
C GLY A 130 3.38 -20.99 2.78
N ILE A 131 2.78 -20.72 1.63
CA ILE A 131 3.48 -20.65 0.33
C ILE A 131 3.50 -19.19 -0.14
N LYS A 132 4.70 -18.72 -0.48
CA LYS A 132 4.97 -17.37 -0.98
C LYS A 132 5.23 -17.42 -2.50
N PRO A 133 4.23 -17.28 -3.35
CA PRO A 133 4.45 -17.19 -4.79
C PRO A 133 4.94 -15.78 -5.16
N VAL A 134 5.94 -15.72 -6.04
CA VAL A 134 6.42 -14.48 -6.69
C VAL A 134 6.71 -14.83 -8.14
N SER A 135 6.02 -14.17 -9.07
CA SER A 135 6.17 -14.43 -10.49
C SER A 135 6.91 -13.31 -11.22
N ARG A 136 7.53 -13.68 -12.35
CA ARG A 136 8.13 -12.69 -13.25
C ARG A 136 7.06 -11.73 -13.79
N HIS A 137 5.91 -12.25 -14.21
CA HIS A 137 4.82 -11.45 -14.79
C HIS A 137 4.27 -10.42 -13.76
N GLY A 138 3.99 -10.87 -12.53
CA GLY A 138 3.55 -9.99 -11.43
C GLY A 138 4.58 -8.91 -11.11
N THR A 139 5.86 -9.29 -11.07
CA THR A 139 6.98 -8.35 -10.86
C THR A 139 7.08 -7.32 -11.98
N GLU A 140 7.11 -7.78 -13.23
CA GLU A 140 7.31 -6.89 -14.39
C GLU A 140 6.20 -5.87 -14.52
N ARG A 141 4.92 -6.27 -14.35
CA ARG A 141 3.79 -5.32 -14.43
C ARG A 141 3.81 -4.28 -13.30
N LEU A 142 4.22 -4.66 -12.10
CA LEU A 142 4.37 -3.73 -10.98
C LEU A 142 5.49 -2.72 -11.21
N VAL A 143 6.68 -3.23 -11.54
CA VAL A 143 7.88 -2.38 -11.73
C VAL A 143 7.71 -1.47 -12.94
N ARG A 144 7.09 -1.96 -14.02
CA ARG A 144 6.72 -1.12 -15.18
C ARG A 144 5.86 0.05 -14.75
N SER A 145 4.78 -0.20 -14.01
CA SER A 145 3.90 0.85 -13.51
C SER A 145 4.63 1.86 -12.61
N ALA A 146 5.56 1.40 -11.77
CA ALA A 146 6.38 2.27 -10.93
C ALA A 146 7.33 3.15 -11.74
N ILE A 147 7.96 2.62 -12.78
CA ILE A 147 8.84 3.37 -13.67
C ILE A 147 8.05 4.39 -14.50
N GLU A 148 6.93 3.98 -15.09
CA GLU A 148 6.03 4.88 -15.84
C GLU A 148 5.51 6.03 -14.97
N TYR A 149 5.12 5.73 -13.73
CA TYR A 149 4.75 6.75 -12.75
C TYR A 149 5.91 7.71 -12.49
N ALA A 150 7.12 7.20 -12.25
CA ALA A 150 8.29 8.02 -12.01
C ALA A 150 8.60 8.94 -13.20
N ILE A 151 8.43 8.47 -14.42
CA ILE A 151 8.59 9.27 -15.65
C ILE A 151 7.51 10.36 -15.72
N LYS A 152 6.23 9.97 -15.60
CA LYS A 152 5.07 10.89 -15.68
C LYS A 152 5.15 12.00 -14.65
N HIS A 153 5.53 11.67 -13.41
CA HIS A 153 5.59 12.60 -12.28
C HIS A 153 6.98 13.23 -12.06
N LYS A 154 7.92 13.04 -13.02
CA LYS A 154 9.29 13.59 -12.96
C LYS A 154 10.02 13.25 -11.65
N ARG A 155 9.83 12.03 -11.16
CA ARG A 155 10.48 11.54 -9.95
C ARG A 155 11.93 11.19 -10.24
N LYS A 156 12.77 11.13 -9.20
CA LYS A 156 14.24 11.00 -9.33
C LYS A 156 14.72 9.56 -9.38
N SER A 157 14.01 8.65 -8.69
CA SER A 157 14.43 7.25 -8.59
C SER A 157 13.27 6.30 -8.37
N VAL A 158 13.48 5.02 -8.74
CA VAL A 158 12.67 3.88 -8.33
C VAL A 158 13.55 2.93 -7.54
N THR A 159 13.18 2.64 -6.29
CA THR A 159 13.91 1.70 -5.41
C THR A 159 13.15 0.39 -5.33
N LEU A 160 13.79 -0.70 -5.76
CA LEU A 160 13.27 -2.07 -5.62
C LEU A 160 13.59 -2.55 -4.20
N VAL A 161 12.58 -2.65 -3.33
CA VAL A 161 12.77 -3.08 -1.94
C VAL A 161 12.47 -4.57 -1.81
N HIS A 162 13.42 -5.33 -1.25
CA HIS A 162 13.37 -6.79 -1.20
C HIS A 162 14.19 -7.38 -0.05
N LYS A 163 13.96 -8.66 0.28
CA LYS A 163 14.80 -9.47 1.18
C LYS A 163 15.53 -10.59 0.42
N GLY A 164 16.05 -10.28 -0.75
CA GLY A 164 16.64 -11.24 -1.71
C GLY A 164 17.92 -11.92 -1.24
N ASN A 165 18.62 -11.38 -0.23
CA ASN A 165 19.76 -12.03 0.40
C ASN A 165 19.37 -13.31 1.16
N ILE A 166 18.13 -13.42 1.61
CA ILE A 166 17.54 -14.59 2.29
C ILE A 166 16.64 -15.37 1.33
N MET A 167 15.67 -14.73 0.72
CA MET A 167 14.71 -15.33 -0.21
C MET A 167 15.16 -15.13 -1.66
N LYS A 168 16.22 -15.88 -2.04
CA LYS A 168 16.94 -15.67 -3.31
C LYS A 168 16.10 -15.87 -4.57
N PHE A 169 15.18 -16.85 -4.55
CA PHE A 169 14.40 -17.26 -5.72
C PHE A 169 13.00 -16.65 -5.79
N THR A 170 12.63 -15.84 -4.80
CA THR A 170 11.41 -15.06 -4.76
C THR A 170 11.74 -13.57 -4.72
N GLU A 171 12.12 -13.03 -3.60
CA GLU A 171 12.45 -11.60 -3.48
C GLU A 171 13.73 -11.19 -4.22
N GLY A 172 14.73 -12.07 -4.27
CA GLY A 172 15.93 -11.86 -5.12
C GLY A 172 15.58 -11.87 -6.60
N ALA A 173 14.71 -12.78 -7.02
CA ALA A 173 14.20 -12.82 -8.39
C ALA A 173 13.39 -11.56 -8.74
N PHE A 174 12.55 -11.05 -7.82
CA PHE A 174 11.86 -9.76 -7.96
C PHE A 174 12.84 -8.64 -8.33
N ARG A 175 13.93 -8.51 -7.58
CA ARG A 175 14.97 -7.52 -7.86
C ARG A 175 15.56 -7.71 -9.27
N ASP A 176 15.95 -8.93 -9.58
CA ASP A 176 16.64 -9.24 -10.85
C ASP A 176 15.73 -9.02 -12.07
N TRP A 177 14.47 -9.43 -11.98
CA TRP A 177 13.46 -9.17 -13.02
C TRP A 177 13.17 -7.68 -13.17
N GLY A 178 13.14 -6.93 -12.05
CA GLY A 178 12.95 -5.48 -12.08
C GLY A 178 14.08 -4.76 -12.84
N TYR A 179 15.32 -5.13 -12.58
CA TYR A 179 16.46 -4.59 -13.34
C TYR A 179 16.46 -5.03 -14.81
N ALA A 180 16.12 -6.29 -15.08
CA ALA A 180 16.03 -6.80 -16.45
C ALA A 180 14.97 -6.02 -17.26
N LEU A 181 13.81 -5.76 -16.66
CA LEU A 181 12.74 -4.94 -17.25
C LEU A 181 13.22 -3.51 -17.54
N ALA A 182 13.85 -2.86 -16.57
CA ALA A 182 14.34 -1.49 -16.73
C ALA A 182 15.32 -1.37 -17.90
N LYS A 183 16.18 -2.38 -18.08
CA LYS A 183 17.14 -2.43 -19.21
C LYS A 183 16.45 -2.71 -20.54
N SER A 184 15.58 -3.71 -20.59
CA SER A 184 14.98 -4.19 -21.85
C SER A 184 13.89 -3.28 -22.41
N GLU A 185 13.05 -2.69 -21.54
CA GLU A 185 11.90 -1.88 -21.97
C GLU A 185 12.16 -0.37 -21.89
N PHE A 186 12.99 0.08 -20.94
CA PHE A 186 13.22 1.51 -20.69
C PHE A 186 14.63 1.98 -21.07
N GLY A 187 15.48 1.09 -21.62
CA GLY A 187 16.82 1.44 -22.07
C GLY A 187 17.77 1.85 -20.93
N ALA A 188 17.56 1.32 -19.72
CA ALA A 188 18.44 1.61 -18.59
C ALA A 188 19.85 1.04 -18.80
N VAL A 189 20.86 1.82 -18.41
CA VAL A 189 22.28 1.45 -18.48
C VAL A 189 22.86 1.36 -17.09
N GLU A 190 23.65 0.32 -16.82
CA GLU A 190 24.31 0.15 -15.51
C GLU A 190 25.22 1.33 -15.17
N ILE A 191 25.22 1.69 -13.90
CA ILE A 191 26.07 2.74 -13.33
C ILE A 191 26.87 2.18 -12.16
N ASP A 192 28.01 2.76 -11.87
CA ASP A 192 28.88 2.46 -10.72
C ASP A 192 29.23 0.96 -10.54
N GLY A 193 29.32 0.23 -11.66
CA GLY A 193 29.63 -1.21 -11.66
C GLY A 193 28.44 -2.13 -11.39
N GLY A 194 27.21 -1.60 -11.46
CA GLY A 194 25.95 -2.33 -11.29
C GLY A 194 25.69 -2.79 -9.84
N PRO A 195 24.51 -3.35 -9.56
CA PRO A 195 23.38 -3.58 -10.46
C PRO A 195 22.52 -2.32 -10.73
N TRP A 196 22.76 -1.22 -10.01
CA TRP A 196 22.04 0.04 -10.22
C TRP A 196 22.14 0.48 -11.66
N CYS A 197 21.06 1.03 -12.19
CA CYS A 197 21.03 1.50 -13.57
C CYS A 197 20.29 2.83 -13.70
N LYS A 198 20.53 3.52 -14.81
CA LYS A 198 19.99 4.85 -15.07
C LYS A 198 19.24 4.85 -16.39
N LEU A 199 18.01 5.36 -16.39
CA LEU A 199 17.22 5.57 -17.60
C LEU A 199 17.78 6.73 -18.44
N PRO A 200 17.48 6.78 -19.75
CA PRO A 200 17.91 7.89 -20.62
C PRO A 200 17.48 9.28 -20.13
N ASN A 201 16.35 9.37 -19.43
CA ASN A 201 15.84 10.62 -18.85
C ASN A 201 16.45 10.98 -17.48
N GLY A 202 17.39 10.18 -16.98
CA GLY A 202 18.11 10.43 -15.74
C GLY A 202 17.57 9.75 -14.48
N ILE A 203 16.40 9.11 -14.53
CA ILE A 203 15.83 8.37 -13.38
C ILE A 203 16.72 7.18 -13.03
N ILE A 204 17.03 7.04 -11.74
CA ILE A 204 17.86 5.94 -11.22
C ILE A 204 16.97 4.80 -10.74
N ILE A 205 17.23 3.60 -11.26
CA ILE A 205 16.67 2.36 -10.74
C ILE A 205 17.70 1.73 -9.82
N LYS A 206 17.35 1.52 -8.57
CA LYS A 206 18.21 1.00 -7.52
C LYS A 206 17.48 -0.01 -6.65
N ASP A 207 18.19 -0.70 -5.78
CA ASP A 207 17.59 -1.62 -4.83
C ASP A 207 18.03 -1.36 -3.40
N ALA A 208 17.24 -1.85 -2.46
CA ALA A 208 17.57 -1.85 -1.04
C ALA A 208 16.95 -3.08 -0.33
N ILE A 209 17.69 -3.62 0.64
CA ILE A 209 17.18 -4.71 1.47
C ILE A 209 16.12 -4.15 2.44
N ALA A 210 15.01 -4.89 2.63
CA ALA A 210 13.81 -4.41 3.31
C ALA A 210 14.06 -3.89 4.74
N ASP A 211 14.85 -4.60 5.55
CA ASP A 211 15.15 -4.19 6.91
C ASP A 211 16.01 -2.92 6.99
N ILE A 212 17.00 -2.76 6.12
CA ILE A 212 17.76 -1.52 6.08
C ILE A 212 16.94 -0.36 5.50
N THR A 213 15.97 -0.66 4.61
CA THR A 213 15.04 0.35 4.09
C THR A 213 14.21 0.95 5.22
N LEU A 214 13.66 0.14 6.13
CA LEU A 214 12.92 0.62 7.30
C LEU A 214 13.74 1.57 8.17
N GLN A 215 15.05 1.38 8.27
CA GLN A 215 15.95 2.29 8.96
C GLN A 215 16.24 3.55 8.13
N GLN A 216 16.51 3.38 6.85
CA GLN A 216 16.96 4.47 5.97
C GLN A 216 15.87 5.48 5.67
N VAL A 217 14.61 5.06 5.55
CA VAL A 217 13.49 6.00 5.36
C VAL A 217 13.28 6.91 6.57
N LEU A 218 13.82 6.55 7.76
CA LEU A 218 13.85 7.41 8.95
C LEU A 218 15.06 8.36 8.94
N THR A 219 16.22 7.86 8.55
CA THR A 219 17.50 8.55 8.72
C THR A 219 17.91 9.37 7.50
N ARG A 220 17.46 8.95 6.32
CA ARG A 220 17.76 9.55 5.01
C ARG A 220 16.54 9.47 4.07
N PRO A 221 15.37 10.05 4.45
CA PRO A 221 14.16 9.96 3.64
C PRO A 221 14.33 10.51 2.22
N GLU A 222 15.18 11.51 2.04
CA GLU A 222 15.50 12.15 0.75
C GLU A 222 16.16 11.23 -0.27
N ASP A 223 16.72 10.09 0.16
CA ASP A 223 17.29 9.08 -0.74
C ASP A 223 16.23 8.22 -1.46
N PHE A 224 14.99 8.30 -1.00
CA PHE A 224 13.88 7.49 -1.53
C PHE A 224 12.85 8.39 -2.22
N ASP A 225 12.29 7.87 -3.33
CA ASP A 225 11.30 8.62 -4.11
C ASP A 225 10.13 7.69 -4.49
N VAL A 226 10.20 6.93 -5.57
CA VAL A 226 9.26 5.85 -5.85
C VAL A 226 9.84 4.54 -5.31
N ILE A 227 9.03 3.75 -4.61
CA ILE A 227 9.41 2.45 -4.06
C ILE A 227 8.52 1.38 -4.70
N ALA A 228 9.14 0.38 -5.34
CA ALA A 228 8.44 -0.81 -5.81
C ALA A 228 8.84 -2.00 -4.94
N THR A 229 7.85 -2.73 -4.41
CA THR A 229 8.12 -3.81 -3.48
C THR A 229 7.02 -4.86 -3.46
N LEU A 230 7.33 -6.04 -2.93
CA LEU A 230 6.38 -7.13 -2.75
C LEU A 230 5.32 -6.79 -1.69
N ASN A 231 4.27 -7.58 -1.67
CA ASN A 231 3.03 -7.27 -0.95
C ASN A 231 3.25 -7.04 0.55
N LEU A 232 3.88 -7.97 1.26
CA LEU A 232 4.10 -7.84 2.71
C LEU A 232 5.05 -6.69 3.06
N ASN A 233 6.18 -6.58 2.35
CA ASN A 233 7.13 -5.50 2.57
C ASN A 233 6.47 -4.13 2.36
N GLY A 234 5.62 -4.02 1.33
CA GLY A 234 4.87 -2.79 1.04
C GLY A 234 3.83 -2.45 2.09
N ASP A 235 3.20 -3.47 2.70
CA ASP A 235 2.27 -3.28 3.81
C ASP A 235 2.97 -2.67 5.02
N TYR A 236 4.03 -3.29 5.49
CA TYR A 236 4.79 -2.81 6.65
C TYR A 236 5.41 -1.42 6.39
N LEU A 237 6.01 -1.23 5.23
CA LEU A 237 6.72 0.00 4.91
C LEU A 237 5.76 1.20 4.78
N SER A 238 4.59 1.02 4.18
CA SER A 238 3.63 2.10 4.02
C SER A 238 3.07 2.59 5.37
N ASP A 239 2.81 1.71 6.30
CA ASP A 239 2.32 2.09 7.63
C ASP A 239 3.43 2.75 8.47
N ALA A 240 4.66 2.24 8.37
CA ALA A 240 5.83 2.86 9.01
C ALA A 240 6.09 4.29 8.47
N LEU A 241 5.93 4.50 7.17
CA LEU A 241 6.05 5.83 6.56
C LEU A 241 4.88 6.75 6.91
N ALA A 242 3.65 6.24 6.95
CA ALA A 242 2.49 7.00 7.38
C ALA A 242 2.68 7.57 8.79
N ALA A 243 3.27 6.80 9.70
CA ALA A 243 3.58 7.26 11.07
C ALA A 243 4.52 8.47 11.07
N GLN A 244 5.45 8.57 10.12
CA GLN A 244 6.40 9.68 10.02
C GLN A 244 5.77 11.00 9.59
N VAL A 245 4.65 10.95 8.88
CA VAL A 245 3.96 12.15 8.37
C VAL A 245 2.70 12.52 9.15
N GLY A 246 2.42 11.84 10.25
CA GLY A 246 1.29 12.17 11.14
C GLY A 246 0.29 11.04 11.37
N GLY A 247 0.51 9.87 10.80
CA GLY A 247 -0.26 8.67 11.03
C GLY A 247 -1.21 8.28 9.90
N ILE A 248 -1.84 7.13 10.10
CA ILE A 248 -2.72 6.51 9.09
C ILE A 248 -4.01 7.29 8.81
N GLY A 249 -4.37 8.26 9.68
CA GLY A 249 -5.54 9.13 9.48
C GLY A 249 -5.45 10.06 8.27
N ILE A 250 -4.24 10.23 7.70
CA ILE A 250 -3.98 11.01 6.48
C ILE A 250 -3.19 10.21 5.43
N ALA A 251 -3.20 8.89 5.51
CA ALA A 251 -2.53 8.03 4.55
C ALA A 251 -3.54 7.47 3.54
N PRO A 252 -3.53 7.95 2.28
CA PRO A 252 -4.43 7.48 1.25
C PRO A 252 -3.93 6.21 0.58
N GLY A 253 -4.82 5.52 -0.14
CA GLY A 253 -4.48 4.36 -0.95
C GLY A 253 -5.36 4.19 -2.17
N GLY A 254 -4.80 3.57 -3.20
CA GLY A 254 -5.52 3.15 -4.40
C GLY A 254 -5.06 1.77 -4.82
N ASN A 255 -5.99 0.92 -5.23
CA ASN A 255 -5.70 -0.39 -5.80
C ASN A 255 -6.04 -0.32 -7.29
N ILE A 256 -5.08 -0.51 -8.17
CA ILE A 256 -5.19 -0.13 -9.57
C ILE A 256 -4.72 -1.26 -10.49
N ASN A 257 -5.48 -1.50 -11.54
CA ASN A 257 -5.06 -2.24 -12.72
C ASN A 257 -4.89 -1.24 -13.88
N TYR A 258 -3.66 -0.89 -14.20
CA TYR A 258 -3.36 0.09 -15.26
C TYR A 258 -3.63 -0.43 -16.69
N VAL A 259 -3.86 -1.74 -16.85
CA VAL A 259 -4.16 -2.35 -18.14
C VAL A 259 -5.66 -2.32 -18.41
N SER A 260 -6.47 -2.76 -17.45
CA SER A 260 -7.93 -2.82 -17.58
C SER A 260 -8.63 -1.50 -17.23
N GLY A 261 -7.96 -0.61 -16.50
CA GLY A 261 -8.50 0.65 -16.01
C GLY A 261 -9.29 0.54 -14.71
N HIS A 262 -9.44 -0.65 -14.13
CA HIS A 262 -10.11 -0.80 -12.85
C HIS A 262 -9.28 -0.16 -11.72
N ALA A 263 -9.93 0.64 -10.89
CA ALA A 263 -9.29 1.28 -9.74
C ALA A 263 -10.25 1.41 -8.56
N ILE A 264 -9.83 1.00 -7.38
CA ILE A 264 -10.56 1.18 -6.12
C ILE A 264 -9.70 1.99 -5.15
N PHE A 265 -10.18 3.17 -4.80
CA PHE A 265 -9.54 4.04 -3.83
C PHE A 265 -10.11 3.81 -2.44
N GLU A 266 -9.24 3.78 -1.43
CA GLU A 266 -9.64 3.46 -0.05
C GLU A 266 -8.70 4.06 0.98
N ALA A 267 -9.21 4.36 2.17
CA ALA A 267 -8.38 4.64 3.33
C ALA A 267 -7.51 3.43 3.69
N THR A 268 -6.27 3.68 4.11
CA THR A 268 -5.33 2.61 4.47
C THR A 268 -5.58 2.02 5.86
N HIS A 269 -6.26 2.76 6.74
CA HIS A 269 -6.60 2.29 8.09
C HIS A 269 -7.77 1.30 8.10
N GLY A 270 -7.94 0.57 9.21
CA GLY A 270 -9.06 -0.34 9.45
C GLY A 270 -10.34 0.39 9.87
N THR A 271 -11.38 -0.38 10.21
CA THR A 271 -12.73 0.13 10.55
C THR A 271 -12.84 0.79 11.93
N ALA A 272 -11.87 0.61 12.81
CA ALA A 272 -11.84 1.17 14.17
C ALA A 272 -13.21 1.07 14.92
N PRO A 273 -13.76 -0.13 15.14
CA PRO A 273 -15.15 -0.32 15.59
C PRO A 273 -15.47 0.36 16.92
N LYS A 274 -14.47 0.55 17.79
CA LYS A 274 -14.63 1.27 19.06
C LYS A 274 -14.98 2.76 18.90
N TYR A 275 -14.81 3.34 17.71
CA TYR A 275 -15.15 4.72 17.39
C TYR A 275 -16.43 4.83 16.54
N ALA A 276 -17.09 3.70 16.25
CA ALA A 276 -18.32 3.71 15.46
C ALA A 276 -19.38 4.62 16.06
N ASN A 277 -20.01 5.45 15.24
CA ASN A 277 -21.05 6.40 15.59
C ASN A 277 -20.62 7.53 16.57
N LEU A 278 -19.33 7.71 16.84
CA LEU A 278 -18.85 8.78 17.73
C LEU A 278 -18.50 10.07 16.98
N ASP A 279 -18.54 10.08 15.64
CA ASP A 279 -18.16 11.23 14.80
C ASP A 279 -16.78 11.80 15.18
N LYS A 280 -15.79 10.93 15.42
CA LYS A 280 -14.52 11.30 16.07
C LYS A 280 -13.28 11.12 15.19
N VAL A 281 -13.26 10.10 14.34
CA VAL A 281 -12.05 9.74 13.60
C VAL A 281 -11.68 10.78 12.55
N ASN A 282 -10.38 10.87 12.22
CA ASN A 282 -9.87 11.73 11.15
C ASN A 282 -10.33 11.20 9.78
N PRO A 283 -11.07 11.98 8.97
CA PRO A 283 -11.49 11.55 7.64
C PRO A 283 -10.44 11.78 6.56
N GLY A 284 -9.28 12.33 6.90
CA GLY A 284 -8.24 12.75 5.94
C GLY A 284 -7.79 11.65 5.01
N SER A 285 -7.64 10.42 5.51
CA SER A 285 -7.21 9.27 4.69
C SER A 285 -8.21 8.98 3.55
N VAL A 286 -9.51 8.93 3.83
CA VAL A 286 -10.52 8.69 2.79
C VAL A 286 -10.68 9.90 1.86
N ILE A 287 -10.57 11.12 2.40
CA ILE A 287 -10.61 12.36 1.59
C ILE A 287 -9.43 12.38 0.60
N LEU A 288 -8.21 12.10 1.07
CA LEU A 288 -7.02 12.03 0.22
C LEU A 288 -7.08 10.84 -0.77
N SER A 289 -7.74 9.75 -0.41
CA SER A 289 -8.02 8.67 -1.38
C SER A 289 -8.98 9.14 -2.48
N GLY A 290 -9.94 10.01 -2.15
CA GLY A 290 -10.78 10.71 -3.11
C GLY A 290 -9.97 11.67 -4.00
N VAL A 291 -8.97 12.35 -3.46
CA VAL A 291 -8.01 13.16 -4.23
C VAL A 291 -7.28 12.29 -5.25
N MET A 292 -6.73 11.14 -4.85
CA MET A 292 -6.08 10.19 -5.76
C MET A 292 -7.04 9.72 -6.87
N MET A 293 -8.31 9.48 -6.53
CA MET A 293 -9.34 9.12 -7.51
C MET A 293 -9.55 10.24 -8.55
N LEU A 294 -9.63 11.49 -8.11
CA LEU A 294 -9.78 12.64 -9.00
C LEU A 294 -8.55 12.84 -9.90
N GLU A 295 -7.34 12.66 -9.35
CA GLU A 295 -6.10 12.68 -10.13
C GLU A 295 -6.06 11.57 -11.18
N HIS A 296 -6.53 10.36 -10.82
CA HIS A 296 -6.64 9.23 -11.75
C HIS A 296 -7.61 9.51 -12.90
N LEU A 297 -8.72 10.20 -12.62
CA LEU A 297 -9.71 10.65 -13.59
C LEU A 297 -9.26 11.90 -14.39
N GLY A 298 -8.13 12.51 -14.04
CA GLY A 298 -7.63 13.73 -14.69
C GLY A 298 -8.27 15.04 -14.19
N TRP A 299 -9.02 15.01 -13.09
CA TRP A 299 -9.68 16.17 -12.49
C TRP A 299 -8.75 16.89 -11.50
N LEU A 300 -7.62 17.38 -12.02
CA LEU A 300 -6.51 17.90 -11.21
C LEU A 300 -6.87 19.17 -10.45
N GLU A 301 -7.71 20.03 -11.03
CA GLU A 301 -8.15 21.27 -10.37
C GLU A 301 -8.94 20.95 -9.08
N ALA A 302 -9.90 20.02 -9.16
CA ALA A 302 -10.67 19.57 -8.01
C ALA A 302 -9.79 18.89 -6.95
N ALA A 303 -8.85 18.04 -7.37
CA ALA A 303 -7.88 17.39 -6.50
C ALA A 303 -7.05 18.41 -5.73
N ASN A 304 -6.46 19.38 -6.42
CA ASN A 304 -5.64 20.43 -5.83
C ASN A 304 -6.44 21.34 -4.87
N LEU A 305 -7.70 21.64 -5.18
CA LEU A 305 -8.56 22.44 -4.32
C LEU A 305 -8.86 21.73 -2.98
N ILE A 306 -9.07 20.41 -3.01
CA ILE A 306 -9.27 19.62 -1.80
C ILE A 306 -8.00 19.61 -0.94
N ILE A 307 -6.83 19.41 -1.55
CA ILE A 307 -5.53 19.45 -0.85
C ILE A 307 -5.35 20.82 -0.18
N ALA A 308 -5.56 21.91 -0.91
CA ALA A 308 -5.43 23.28 -0.37
C ALA A 308 -6.40 23.54 0.78
N GLY A 309 -7.64 23.06 0.70
CA GLY A 309 -8.64 23.14 1.78
C GLY A 309 -8.23 22.37 3.03
N LEU A 310 -7.67 21.16 2.86
CA LEU A 310 -7.12 20.35 3.95
C LEU A 310 -5.93 21.05 4.62
N GLU A 311 -4.97 21.55 3.84
CA GLU A 311 -3.80 22.28 4.34
C GLU A 311 -4.21 23.53 5.11
N ALA A 312 -5.18 24.29 4.63
CA ALA A 312 -5.71 25.46 5.33
C ALA A 312 -6.37 25.10 6.67
N SER A 313 -7.07 23.97 6.75
CA SER A 313 -7.69 23.50 8.01
C SER A 313 -6.61 23.08 9.02
N ILE A 314 -5.56 22.41 8.59
CA ILE A 314 -4.42 22.04 9.44
C ILE A 314 -3.68 23.29 9.89
N ALA A 315 -3.40 24.24 9.00
CA ALA A 315 -2.70 25.48 9.31
C ALA A 315 -3.47 26.37 10.31
N SER A 316 -4.79 26.37 10.24
CA SER A 316 -5.66 27.07 11.22
C SER A 316 -5.85 26.30 12.52
N LYS A 317 -5.23 25.11 12.64
CA LYS A 317 -5.34 24.21 13.81
C LYS A 317 -6.77 23.78 14.14
N VAL A 318 -7.66 23.74 13.17
CA VAL A 318 -9.01 23.18 13.29
C VAL A 318 -8.92 21.73 12.79
N VAL A 319 -8.78 20.78 13.73
CA VAL A 319 -8.37 19.41 13.43
C VAL A 319 -9.06 18.39 14.32
N THR A 320 -9.04 17.13 13.94
CA THR A 320 -9.59 16.03 14.73
C THR A 320 -8.69 15.68 15.93
N TYR A 321 -9.21 14.87 16.84
CA TYR A 321 -8.61 14.53 18.14
C TYR A 321 -7.17 14.00 18.06
N ASP A 322 -6.86 13.25 17.00
CA ASP A 322 -5.55 12.62 16.77
C ASP A 322 -4.44 13.66 16.59
N PHE A 323 -4.74 14.77 15.91
CA PHE A 323 -3.81 15.89 15.76
C PHE A 323 -3.93 16.85 16.94
N ALA A 324 -5.15 17.18 17.37
CA ALA A 324 -5.41 18.18 18.42
C ALA A 324 -4.63 17.88 19.71
N ARG A 325 -4.59 16.61 20.12
CA ARG A 325 -3.85 16.16 21.33
C ARG A 325 -2.32 16.37 21.26
N LEU A 326 -1.78 16.66 20.10
CA LEU A 326 -0.35 16.81 19.83
C LEU A 326 0.01 18.22 19.32
N MET A 327 -0.99 19.12 19.21
CA MET A 327 -0.81 20.46 18.66
C MET A 327 -1.24 21.52 19.71
N ASP A 328 -0.29 22.29 20.20
CA ASP A 328 -0.58 23.39 21.12
C ASP A 328 -1.54 24.41 20.51
N GLY A 329 -2.62 24.76 21.23
CA GLY A 329 -3.63 25.71 20.81
C GLY A 329 -4.53 25.22 19.66
N ALA A 330 -4.59 23.91 19.43
CA ALA A 330 -5.52 23.35 18.44
C ALA A 330 -6.96 23.37 18.96
N LYS A 331 -7.89 23.63 18.03
CA LYS A 331 -9.32 23.43 18.23
C LYS A 331 -9.68 22.02 17.78
N GLU A 332 -9.96 21.12 18.75
CA GLU A 332 -10.49 19.81 18.45
C GLU A 332 -11.90 19.92 17.88
N VAL A 333 -12.14 19.26 16.75
CA VAL A 333 -13.44 19.19 16.07
C VAL A 333 -13.81 17.74 15.76
N LYS A 334 -15.08 17.49 15.53
CA LYS A 334 -15.59 16.17 15.11
C LYS A 334 -15.16 15.84 13.68
N CYS A 335 -15.29 14.57 13.29
CA CYS A 335 -15.05 14.11 11.91
C CYS A 335 -15.84 14.92 10.88
N SER A 336 -17.16 15.09 11.11
CA SER A 336 -18.05 15.86 10.22
C SER A 336 -17.70 17.34 10.18
N GLU A 337 -17.35 17.93 11.33
CA GLU A 337 -16.97 19.34 11.44
C GLU A 337 -15.62 19.61 10.74
N PHE A 338 -14.68 18.66 10.80
CA PHE A 338 -13.42 18.76 10.05
C PHE A 338 -13.65 18.73 8.54
N GLY A 339 -14.55 17.84 8.07
CA GLY A 339 -14.98 17.85 6.67
C GLY A 339 -15.60 19.18 6.26
N THR A 340 -16.45 19.77 7.10
CA THR A 340 -17.05 21.10 6.87
C THR A 340 -15.98 22.19 6.80
N ALA A 341 -15.00 22.18 7.71
CA ALA A 341 -13.90 23.15 7.70
C ALA A 341 -13.08 23.09 6.41
N ILE A 342 -12.81 21.89 5.90
CA ILE A 342 -12.13 21.71 4.61
C ILE A 342 -12.96 22.34 3.48
N ILE A 343 -14.27 22.06 3.42
CA ILE A 343 -15.18 22.60 2.39
C ILE A 343 -15.25 24.13 2.46
N ASP A 344 -15.31 24.71 3.63
CA ASP A 344 -15.38 26.16 3.80
C ASP A 344 -14.08 26.83 3.35
N ASN A 345 -12.93 26.23 3.64
CA ASN A 345 -11.64 26.68 3.13
C ASN A 345 -11.56 26.57 1.58
N MET A 346 -12.05 25.46 1.00
CA MET A 346 -12.14 25.31 -0.46
C MET A 346 -12.97 26.42 -1.09
N ARG A 347 -14.13 26.75 -0.52
CA ARG A 347 -15.01 27.83 -1.00
C ARG A 347 -14.33 29.21 -0.91
N ALA A 348 -13.57 29.45 0.16
CA ALA A 348 -12.84 30.69 0.34
C ALA A 348 -11.71 30.84 -0.71
N LEU A 349 -10.95 29.76 -0.93
CA LEU A 349 -9.87 29.73 -1.92
C LEU A 349 -10.38 29.87 -3.35
N HIS A 350 -11.48 29.22 -3.70
CA HIS A 350 -12.08 29.31 -5.05
C HIS A 350 -12.61 30.71 -5.38
N LYS A 351 -13.08 31.48 -4.37
CA LYS A 351 -13.55 32.86 -4.58
C LYS A 351 -12.40 33.86 -4.75
N SER A 352 -11.18 33.49 -4.32
CA SER A 352 -9.99 34.36 -4.38
C SER A 352 -9.11 34.10 -5.59
N ALA A 353 -9.40 33.04 -6.37
CA ALA A 353 -8.73 32.69 -7.63
C ALA A 353 -9.50 33.27 -8.82
#